data_400f727071587584c0928b831154fb4f
#
_entry.id   400f727071587584c0928b831154fb4f
#
_cell.length_a   1.000
_cell.length_b   1.000
_cell.length_c   1.000
_cell.angle_alpha   90.00
_cell.angle_beta   90.00
_cell.angle_gamma   90.00
#
_symmetry.space_group_name_H-M   'P 1'
#
loop_
_entity.id
_entity.type
_entity.pdbx_description
1 polymer ?
#
loop_
_entity_poly.entity_id
_entity_poly.type
_entity_poly.pdbx_seq_one_letter_code
_entity_poly.pdbx_strand_id
1 'polypeptide(L)'
;MCGRIAITGAGIVSALGTGVDETLRSLMDGICPISFPKHLKTIHSNLPCGEVDLSDAQLYDLCHEDRGRVLSRSSLLGIVAARQAEEDARLGSSDRIAFINGTTVGGMDITERYYRKYFQGSDYDALIPLHLDGVATDAIADSLECDVVFTDVISTACSAAANAIALGAELIESGRFDIVIAGGMECLTKFHLNGFNSLMILDQEPCRPFDASRKGLNLGEGAAYIVLENKAHALERGARIRAFLSGWGNTCDAYHQTASSPDGAGALEAMRKALEVARLDPSDIDYVNAHGTGTENNDLSEGKALMTLFGDRMPYVGSTKCFTGHATSAAAGLEAVISILCIESGLIPANLRFRTKDPGLDFNPVAEKIENIKLNHVLSNSFGFGGNDSSLIFSRAEL
;
A
#
# COMPACT_ATOMS: atom_id res chain seq x y z
N MET A 1 22.43 3.39 -15.38
CA MET A 1 21.56 4.57 -15.45
C MET A 1 20.41 4.32 -14.49
N CYS A 2 20.55 4.79 -13.26
CA CYS A 2 19.46 4.74 -12.27
C CYS A 2 18.37 5.71 -12.74
N GLY A 3 17.09 5.41 -12.50
CA GLY A 3 16.01 6.36 -12.74
C GLY A 3 15.38 6.32 -14.13
N ARG A 4 15.00 5.16 -14.62
CA ARG A 4 14.25 5.03 -15.88
C ARG A 4 12.78 5.35 -15.73
N ILE A 5 12.17 5.05 -14.60
CA ILE A 5 10.74 5.25 -14.35
C ILE A 5 10.56 6.37 -13.35
N ALA A 6 10.07 7.50 -13.86
CA ALA A 6 9.76 8.66 -13.05
C ALA A 6 8.43 8.45 -12.33
N ILE A 7 8.31 9.01 -11.14
CA ILE A 7 7.04 9.13 -10.43
C ILE A 7 6.64 10.60 -10.49
N THR A 8 5.56 10.89 -11.20
CA THR A 8 5.14 12.27 -11.50
C THR A 8 3.88 12.69 -10.74
N GLY A 9 3.17 11.75 -10.14
CA GLY A 9 2.01 12.03 -9.30
C GLY A 9 1.80 10.99 -8.22
N ALA A 10 1.13 11.39 -7.15
CA ALA A 10 0.76 10.54 -6.03
C ALA A 10 -0.56 10.98 -5.41
N GLY A 11 -1.41 10.01 -5.09
CA GLY A 11 -2.64 10.22 -4.34
C GLY A 11 -2.82 9.15 -3.27
N ILE A 12 -3.41 9.53 -2.15
CA ILE A 12 -3.57 8.65 -0.99
C ILE A 12 -4.80 9.05 -0.17
N VAL A 13 -5.53 8.05 0.29
CA VAL A 13 -6.54 8.18 1.34
C VAL A 13 -6.40 7.02 2.31
N SER A 14 -6.24 7.30 3.57
CA SER A 14 -6.06 6.30 4.63
C SER A 14 -6.55 6.85 5.97
N ALA A 15 -6.38 6.09 7.03
CA ALA A 15 -6.65 6.57 8.38
C ALA A 15 -5.84 7.84 8.74
N LEU A 16 -4.69 8.08 8.09
CA LEU A 16 -3.85 9.27 8.31
C LEU A 16 -4.43 10.56 7.70
N GLY A 17 -5.44 10.46 6.84
CA GLY A 17 -6.08 11.60 6.19
C GLY A 17 -6.30 11.39 4.70
N THR A 18 -6.74 12.46 4.04
CA THR A 18 -7.08 12.51 2.62
C THR A 18 -6.09 13.38 1.87
N GLY A 19 -5.20 12.73 1.12
CA GLY A 19 -4.13 13.39 0.37
C GLY A 19 -2.77 13.37 1.05
N VAL A 20 -1.76 13.71 0.25
CA VAL A 20 -0.33 13.63 0.63
C VAL A 20 0.02 14.58 1.79
N ASP A 21 -0.57 15.78 1.82
CA ASP A 21 -0.25 16.80 2.82
C ASP A 21 -0.78 16.44 4.22
N GLU A 22 -2.00 15.88 4.30
CA GLU A 22 -2.56 15.41 5.58
C GLU A 22 -1.81 14.18 6.08
N THR A 23 -1.49 13.26 5.17
CA THR A 23 -0.69 12.07 5.48
C THR A 23 0.68 12.47 6.05
N LEU A 24 1.38 13.39 5.39
CA LEU A 24 2.69 13.87 5.86
C LEU A 24 2.59 14.53 7.24
N ARG A 25 1.61 15.42 7.45
CA ARG A 25 1.39 16.06 8.76
C ARG A 25 1.13 15.03 9.86
N SER A 26 0.26 14.07 9.61
CA SER A 26 -0.06 13.02 10.58
C SER A 26 1.15 12.16 10.95
N LEU A 27 2.02 11.86 9.98
CA LEU A 27 3.29 11.16 10.23
C LEU A 27 4.26 12.00 11.06
N MET A 28 4.39 13.31 10.73
CA MET A 28 5.26 14.26 11.46
C MET A 28 4.80 14.44 12.90
N ASP A 29 3.49 14.53 13.12
CA ASP A 29 2.89 14.74 14.45
C ASP A 29 2.82 13.44 15.26
N GLY A 30 3.13 12.29 14.65
CA GLY A 30 3.08 10.99 15.33
C GLY A 30 1.65 10.57 15.70
N ILE A 31 0.65 11.03 14.94
CA ILE A 31 -0.76 10.73 15.19
C ILE A 31 -1.03 9.25 14.88
N CYS A 32 -1.53 8.51 15.86
CA CYS A 32 -2.01 7.15 15.67
C CYS A 32 -3.54 7.14 15.56
N PRO A 33 -4.10 7.01 14.35
CA PRO A 33 -5.54 7.00 14.16
C PRO A 33 -6.19 5.63 14.42
N ILE A 34 -5.39 4.58 14.68
CA ILE A 34 -5.90 3.24 14.95
C ILE A 34 -6.82 3.28 16.17
N SER A 35 -8.09 3.00 15.94
CA SER A 35 -9.16 3.08 16.95
C SER A 35 -10.28 2.08 16.64
N PHE A 36 -11.28 2.00 17.49
CA PHE A 36 -12.44 1.13 17.23
C PHE A 36 -13.23 1.62 16.01
N PRO A 37 -13.78 0.67 15.20
CA PRO A 37 -14.48 1.01 13.96
C PRO A 37 -15.72 1.88 14.23
N LYS A 38 -15.87 2.94 13.45
CA LYS A 38 -17.01 3.88 13.52
C LYS A 38 -18.02 3.62 12.40
N HIS A 39 -17.53 3.39 11.19
CA HIS A 39 -18.32 3.23 9.98
C HIS A 39 -18.63 1.77 9.68
N LEU A 40 -17.68 0.86 9.84
CA LEU A 40 -17.89 -0.57 9.66
C LEU A 40 -18.79 -1.15 10.77
N LYS A 41 -19.97 -1.63 10.40
CA LYS A 41 -20.90 -2.30 11.33
C LYS A 41 -20.53 -3.77 11.47
N THR A 42 -19.88 -4.11 12.58
CA THR A 42 -19.36 -5.46 12.87
C THR A 42 -19.67 -5.90 14.31
N ILE A 43 -19.64 -7.22 14.54
CA ILE A 43 -19.70 -7.78 15.90
C ILE A 43 -18.35 -7.61 16.64
N HIS A 44 -17.27 -7.37 15.91
CA HIS A 44 -15.92 -7.15 16.43
C HIS A 44 -15.63 -5.66 16.69
N SER A 45 -16.58 -4.96 17.30
CA SER A 45 -16.46 -3.52 17.58
C SER A 45 -15.37 -3.16 18.60
N ASN A 46 -14.78 -4.17 19.24
CA ASN A 46 -13.68 -4.03 20.20
C ASN A 46 -12.28 -4.29 19.61
N LEU A 47 -12.18 -4.55 18.31
CA LEU A 47 -10.90 -4.69 17.64
C LEU A 47 -10.52 -3.35 16.98
N PRO A 48 -9.38 -2.76 17.37
CA PRO A 48 -8.93 -1.51 16.76
C PRO A 48 -8.50 -1.72 15.31
N CYS A 49 -8.79 -0.74 14.47
CA CYS A 49 -8.46 -0.73 13.05
C CYS A 49 -8.07 0.66 12.57
N GLY A 50 -7.37 0.75 11.45
CA GLY A 50 -7.07 1.97 10.73
C GLY A 50 -8.19 2.29 9.74
N GLU A 51 -9.35 2.72 10.24
CA GLU A 51 -10.50 3.09 9.41
C GLU A 51 -10.35 4.52 8.90
N VAL A 52 -10.70 4.76 7.65
CA VAL A 52 -10.82 6.13 7.09
C VAL A 52 -12.02 6.81 7.73
N ASP A 53 -11.80 7.93 8.43
CA ASP A 53 -12.86 8.63 9.19
C ASP A 53 -13.79 9.46 8.29
N LEU A 54 -14.26 8.83 7.22
CA LEU A 54 -15.24 9.35 6.27
C LEU A 54 -16.33 8.32 6.02
N SER A 55 -17.58 8.76 6.15
CA SER A 55 -18.72 7.94 5.73
C SER A 55 -18.79 7.78 4.21
N ASP A 56 -19.49 6.75 3.71
CA ASP A 56 -19.69 6.56 2.27
C ASP A 56 -20.29 7.82 1.63
N ALA A 57 -21.22 8.51 2.31
CA ALA A 57 -21.82 9.74 1.83
C ALA A 57 -20.80 10.87 1.61
N GLN A 58 -19.84 11.02 2.53
CA GLN A 58 -18.75 12.00 2.39
C GLN A 58 -17.76 11.58 1.29
N LEU A 59 -17.50 10.28 1.12
CA LEU A 59 -16.68 9.79 0.02
C LEU A 59 -17.34 10.05 -1.34
N TYR A 60 -18.67 9.84 -1.49
CA TYR A 60 -19.41 10.23 -2.71
C TYR A 60 -19.28 11.72 -3.02
N ASP A 61 -19.37 12.58 -1.99
CA ASP A 61 -19.23 14.03 -2.17
C ASP A 61 -17.79 14.40 -2.63
N LEU A 62 -16.76 13.75 -2.05
CA LEU A 62 -15.37 13.95 -2.46
C LEU A 62 -15.08 13.43 -3.89
N CYS A 63 -15.72 12.32 -4.27
CA CYS A 63 -15.62 11.77 -5.61
C CYS A 63 -16.42 12.58 -6.65
N HIS A 64 -17.28 13.50 -6.24
CA HIS A 64 -18.27 14.16 -7.13
C HIS A 64 -19.10 13.16 -7.95
N GLU A 65 -19.36 11.98 -7.38
CA GLU A 65 -20.14 10.91 -8.01
C GLU A 65 -21.61 11.00 -7.64
N ASP A 66 -22.47 10.59 -8.60
CA ASP A 66 -23.91 10.51 -8.34
C ASP A 66 -24.19 9.40 -7.32
N ARG A 67 -24.82 9.74 -6.22
CA ARG A 67 -25.26 8.80 -5.18
C ARG A 67 -26.29 7.78 -5.68
N GLY A 68 -26.87 7.99 -6.86
CA GLY A 68 -27.70 7.01 -7.56
C GLY A 68 -26.90 5.87 -8.20
N ARG A 69 -25.61 6.07 -8.48
CA ARG A 69 -24.68 5.03 -8.91
C ARG A 69 -24.18 4.26 -7.69
N VAL A 70 -24.43 2.96 -7.62
CA VAL A 70 -23.94 2.13 -6.51
C VAL A 70 -22.47 1.83 -6.72
N LEU A 71 -21.63 2.36 -5.84
CA LEU A 71 -20.18 2.10 -5.78
C LEU A 71 -19.81 1.42 -4.47
N SER A 72 -18.82 0.53 -4.51
CA SER A 72 -18.24 -0.03 -3.30
C SER A 72 -17.43 1.02 -2.53
N ARG A 73 -17.29 0.83 -1.22
CA ARG A 73 -16.41 1.68 -0.41
C ARG A 73 -14.97 1.63 -0.93
N SER A 74 -14.49 0.45 -1.37
CA SER A 74 -13.18 0.32 -2.00
C SER A 74 -13.07 1.20 -3.25
N SER A 75 -14.10 1.17 -4.15
CA SER A 75 -14.10 2.02 -5.34
C SER A 75 -14.10 3.50 -4.99
N LEU A 76 -14.89 3.92 -3.99
CA LEU A 76 -14.92 5.33 -3.56
C LEU A 76 -13.56 5.79 -3.05
N LEU A 77 -12.89 4.99 -2.20
CA LEU A 77 -11.53 5.27 -1.73
C LEU A 77 -10.55 5.34 -2.92
N GLY A 78 -10.68 4.37 -3.85
CA GLY A 78 -9.87 4.30 -5.06
C GLY A 78 -10.02 5.52 -5.96
N ILE A 79 -11.25 5.99 -6.20
CA ILE A 79 -11.54 7.18 -7.01
C ILE A 79 -10.88 8.41 -6.40
N VAL A 80 -11.03 8.61 -5.08
CA VAL A 80 -10.40 9.76 -4.39
C VAL A 80 -8.89 9.75 -4.60
N ALA A 81 -8.23 8.61 -4.36
CA ALA A 81 -6.78 8.53 -4.45
C ALA A 81 -6.27 8.60 -5.90
N ALA A 82 -6.97 7.96 -6.86
CA ALA A 82 -6.56 7.97 -8.26
C ALA A 82 -6.66 9.36 -8.89
N ARG A 83 -7.75 10.09 -8.62
CA ARG A 83 -7.91 11.48 -9.07
C ARG A 83 -6.87 12.42 -8.48
N GLN A 84 -6.50 12.24 -7.20
CA GLN A 84 -5.40 13.00 -6.62
C GLN A 84 -4.07 12.74 -7.34
N ALA A 85 -3.78 11.47 -7.70
CA ALA A 85 -2.57 11.12 -8.43
C ALA A 85 -2.57 11.71 -9.84
N GLU A 86 -3.70 11.66 -10.55
CA GLU A 86 -3.90 12.25 -11.86
C GLU A 86 -3.69 13.78 -11.84
N GLU A 87 -4.31 14.47 -10.87
CA GLU A 87 -4.19 15.91 -10.69
C GLU A 87 -2.74 16.33 -10.36
N ASP A 88 -2.09 15.61 -9.43
CA ASP A 88 -0.69 15.88 -9.05
C ASP A 88 0.27 15.71 -10.23
N ALA A 89 0.04 14.71 -11.08
CA ALA A 89 0.79 14.49 -12.31
C ALA A 89 0.41 15.47 -13.44
N ARG A 90 -0.70 16.20 -13.30
CA ARG A 90 -1.27 17.08 -14.34
C ARG A 90 -1.53 16.33 -15.65
N LEU A 91 -2.17 15.16 -15.56
CA LEU A 91 -2.62 14.43 -16.73
C LEU A 91 -3.89 15.06 -17.28
N GLY A 92 -4.13 14.89 -18.57
CA GLY A 92 -5.31 15.42 -19.26
C GLY A 92 -5.91 14.40 -20.21
N SER A 93 -7.04 14.73 -20.81
CA SER A 93 -7.82 13.84 -21.68
C SER A 93 -7.12 13.36 -22.96
N SER A 94 -5.94 13.92 -23.30
CA SER A 94 -5.11 13.47 -24.42
C SER A 94 -4.09 12.41 -24.01
N ASP A 95 -3.84 12.21 -22.70
CA ASP A 95 -2.87 11.27 -22.21
C ASP A 95 -3.46 9.86 -22.17
N ARG A 96 -2.90 8.97 -22.97
CA ARG A 96 -3.32 7.57 -23.01
C ARG A 96 -2.55 6.77 -21.98
N ILE A 97 -3.26 6.20 -21.02
CA ILE A 97 -2.65 5.53 -19.88
C ILE A 97 -3.11 4.07 -19.71
N ALA A 98 -2.29 3.30 -18.99
CA ALA A 98 -2.75 2.07 -18.34
C ALA A 98 -3.09 2.36 -16.86
N PHE A 99 -4.12 1.72 -16.36
CA PHE A 99 -4.51 1.74 -14.95
C PHE A 99 -4.40 0.34 -14.36
N ILE A 100 -3.50 0.15 -13.39
CA ILE A 100 -3.23 -1.16 -12.77
C ILE A 100 -3.58 -1.08 -11.28
N ASN A 101 -4.54 -1.88 -10.87
CA ASN A 101 -5.09 -1.84 -9.52
C ASN A 101 -4.80 -3.13 -8.74
N GLY A 102 -4.35 -2.99 -7.50
CA GLY A 102 -4.22 -4.06 -6.52
C GLY A 102 -5.44 -4.10 -5.59
N THR A 103 -6.19 -5.20 -5.58
CA THR A 103 -7.28 -5.42 -4.62
C THR A 103 -7.54 -6.91 -4.39
N THR A 104 -8.10 -7.26 -3.24
CA THR A 104 -8.48 -8.63 -2.89
C THR A 104 -9.95 -8.78 -2.52
N VAL A 105 -10.67 -7.69 -2.35
CA VAL A 105 -12.09 -7.74 -1.99
C VAL A 105 -13.01 -7.00 -2.96
N GLY A 106 -12.48 -6.17 -3.86
CA GLY A 106 -13.30 -5.44 -4.84
C GLY A 106 -14.54 -4.80 -4.22
N GLY A 107 -15.72 -5.30 -4.57
CA GLY A 107 -17.01 -4.85 -4.03
C GLY A 107 -17.60 -5.75 -2.93
N MET A 108 -16.78 -6.42 -2.12
CA MET A 108 -17.21 -7.31 -1.04
C MET A 108 -18.18 -6.62 -0.05
N ASP A 109 -17.97 -5.34 0.27
CA ASP A 109 -18.85 -4.58 1.15
C ASP A 109 -20.28 -4.46 0.61
N ILE A 110 -20.45 -4.33 -0.70
CA ILE A 110 -21.75 -4.38 -1.38
C ILE A 110 -22.40 -5.74 -1.18
N THR A 111 -21.66 -6.83 -1.42
CA THR A 111 -22.14 -8.19 -1.21
C THR A 111 -22.56 -8.40 0.24
N GLU A 112 -21.76 -8.00 1.22
CA GLU A 112 -22.09 -8.10 2.65
C GLU A 112 -23.38 -7.35 3.02
N ARG A 113 -23.59 -6.19 2.39
CA ARG A 113 -24.75 -5.32 2.64
C ARG A 113 -26.04 -5.92 2.12
N TYR A 114 -25.98 -6.56 0.93
CA TYR A 114 -27.17 -7.02 0.20
C TYR A 114 -27.36 -8.53 0.19
N TYR A 115 -26.40 -9.35 0.62
CA TYR A 115 -26.40 -10.80 0.57
C TYR A 115 -27.71 -11.45 1.07
N ARG A 116 -28.21 -11.03 2.22
CA ARG A 116 -29.46 -11.59 2.79
C ARG A 116 -30.69 -11.22 1.97
N LYS A 117 -30.71 -10.04 1.39
CA LYS A 117 -31.84 -9.55 0.56
C LYS A 117 -31.90 -10.29 -0.75
N TYR A 118 -30.74 -10.59 -1.34
CA TYR A 118 -30.63 -11.40 -2.55
C TYR A 118 -31.37 -12.74 -2.42
N PHE A 119 -31.17 -13.47 -1.33
CA PHE A 119 -31.88 -14.74 -1.10
C PHE A 119 -33.38 -14.59 -0.76
N GLN A 120 -33.88 -13.41 -0.56
CA GLN A 120 -35.29 -13.14 -0.30
C GLN A 120 -36.08 -12.82 -1.60
N GLY A 121 -35.44 -12.97 -2.78
CA GLY A 121 -36.10 -12.77 -4.08
C GLY A 121 -36.34 -11.30 -4.40
N SER A 122 -35.41 -10.43 -4.02
CA SER A 122 -35.47 -8.98 -4.32
C SER A 122 -34.71 -8.65 -5.60
N ASP A 123 -34.98 -7.47 -6.16
CA ASP A 123 -34.36 -6.93 -7.39
C ASP A 123 -32.88 -6.52 -7.22
N TYR A 124 -32.10 -7.35 -6.50
CA TYR A 124 -30.68 -7.05 -6.21
C TYR A 124 -29.69 -7.77 -7.16
N ASP A 125 -30.18 -8.46 -8.19
CA ASP A 125 -29.36 -9.16 -9.17
C ASP A 125 -28.35 -8.25 -9.85
N ALA A 126 -28.73 -6.99 -10.11
CA ALA A 126 -27.86 -5.99 -10.72
C ALA A 126 -26.64 -5.60 -9.84
N LEU A 127 -26.66 -5.92 -8.54
CA LEU A 127 -25.57 -5.62 -7.62
C LEU A 127 -24.53 -6.76 -7.52
N ILE A 128 -24.85 -7.94 -8.01
CA ILE A 128 -23.93 -9.11 -7.96
C ILE A 128 -22.61 -8.82 -8.70
N PRO A 129 -22.62 -8.27 -9.93
CA PRO A 129 -21.38 -7.96 -10.64
C PRO A 129 -20.47 -6.97 -9.91
N LEU A 130 -21.03 -6.10 -9.06
CA LEU A 130 -20.25 -5.13 -8.29
C LEU A 130 -19.31 -5.77 -7.27
N HIS A 131 -19.48 -7.08 -7.00
CA HIS A 131 -18.55 -7.86 -6.18
C HIS A 131 -17.18 -8.04 -6.84
N LEU A 132 -17.13 -8.07 -8.16
CA LEU A 132 -15.93 -8.39 -8.91
C LEU A 132 -14.86 -7.29 -8.81
N ASP A 133 -13.63 -7.69 -8.59
CA ASP A 133 -12.47 -6.81 -8.51
C ASP A 133 -12.30 -5.94 -9.77
N GLY A 134 -12.55 -6.53 -10.96
CA GLY A 134 -12.49 -5.82 -12.24
C GLY A 134 -13.52 -4.72 -12.34
N VAL A 135 -14.77 -4.97 -11.92
CA VAL A 135 -15.85 -3.96 -11.96
C VAL A 135 -15.53 -2.79 -11.02
N ALA A 136 -14.96 -3.08 -9.85
CA ALA A 136 -14.53 -2.04 -8.93
C ALA A 136 -13.36 -1.22 -9.50
N THR A 137 -12.46 -1.87 -10.24
CA THR A 137 -11.32 -1.23 -10.93
C THR A 137 -11.80 -0.37 -12.10
N ASP A 138 -12.70 -0.87 -12.94
CA ASP A 138 -13.26 -0.12 -14.05
C ASP A 138 -14.00 1.13 -13.56
N ALA A 139 -14.70 1.05 -12.42
CA ALA A 139 -15.36 2.21 -11.82
C ALA A 139 -14.39 3.34 -11.46
N ILE A 140 -13.15 3.01 -11.06
CA ILE A 140 -12.10 4.01 -10.80
C ILE A 140 -11.59 4.56 -12.14
N ALA A 141 -11.23 3.68 -13.07
CA ALA A 141 -10.71 4.08 -14.38
C ALA A 141 -11.68 5.02 -15.12
N ASP A 142 -12.97 4.67 -15.12
CA ASP A 142 -14.05 5.51 -15.71
C ASP A 142 -14.20 6.91 -15.07
N SER A 143 -13.67 7.08 -13.85
CA SER A 143 -13.77 8.34 -13.11
C SER A 143 -12.65 9.33 -13.41
N LEU A 144 -11.59 8.88 -14.09
CA LEU A 144 -10.44 9.70 -14.44
C LEU A 144 -10.73 10.57 -15.67
N GLU A 145 -10.03 11.70 -15.79
CA GLU A 145 -10.13 12.60 -16.94
C GLU A 145 -9.24 12.17 -18.10
N CYS A 146 -8.13 11.48 -17.81
CA CYS A 146 -7.22 10.94 -18.82
C CYS A 146 -7.83 9.74 -19.57
N ASP A 147 -7.30 9.43 -20.76
CA ASP A 147 -7.78 8.34 -21.62
C ASP A 147 -7.23 6.99 -21.13
N VAL A 148 -7.99 6.30 -20.27
CA VAL A 148 -7.61 4.95 -19.77
C VAL A 148 -7.91 3.92 -20.86
N VAL A 149 -6.88 3.48 -21.55
CA VAL A 149 -7.00 2.53 -22.67
C VAL A 149 -6.67 1.08 -22.30
N PHE A 150 -6.22 0.84 -21.08
CA PHE A 150 -5.93 -0.50 -20.56
C PHE A 150 -6.14 -0.52 -19.05
N THR A 151 -6.88 -1.50 -18.56
CA THR A 151 -7.06 -1.78 -17.14
C THR A 151 -6.61 -3.20 -16.83
N ASP A 152 -6.01 -3.41 -15.65
CA ASP A 152 -5.72 -4.74 -15.12
C ASP A 152 -5.85 -4.76 -13.59
N VAL A 153 -6.09 -5.95 -13.04
CA VAL A 153 -6.27 -6.18 -11.60
C VAL A 153 -5.29 -7.22 -11.12
N ILE A 154 -4.53 -6.86 -10.11
CA ILE A 154 -3.61 -7.75 -9.42
C ILE A 154 -4.20 -8.14 -8.06
N SER A 155 -4.31 -9.44 -7.81
CA SER A 155 -4.82 -9.98 -6.54
C SER A 155 -3.81 -11.00 -5.98
N THR A 156 -2.75 -10.48 -5.32
CA THR A 156 -1.67 -11.25 -4.70
C THR A 156 -1.59 -10.98 -3.20
N ALA A 157 -2.73 -11.02 -2.52
CA ALA A 157 -2.87 -10.73 -1.10
C ALA A 157 -2.23 -9.38 -0.74
N CYS A 158 -1.44 -9.30 0.34
CA CYS A 158 -0.90 -8.05 0.86
C CYS A 158 0.17 -7.40 -0.04
N SER A 159 0.67 -8.10 -1.06
CA SER A 159 1.61 -7.58 -2.05
C SER A 159 0.93 -7.07 -3.33
N ALA A 160 -0.41 -7.09 -3.42
CA ALA A 160 -1.13 -6.81 -4.66
C ALA A 160 -0.78 -5.43 -5.25
N ALA A 161 -0.81 -4.35 -4.46
CA ALA A 161 -0.45 -3.01 -4.95
C ALA A 161 1.04 -2.91 -5.33
N ALA A 162 1.95 -3.61 -4.64
CA ALA A 162 3.37 -3.65 -5.04
C ALA A 162 3.54 -4.31 -6.40
N ASN A 163 2.82 -5.41 -6.66
CA ASN A 163 2.85 -6.10 -7.93
C ASN A 163 2.14 -5.31 -9.03
N ALA A 164 1.10 -4.54 -8.71
CA ALA A 164 0.49 -3.59 -9.64
C ALA A 164 1.49 -2.51 -10.07
N ILE A 165 2.25 -1.95 -9.12
CA ILE A 165 3.31 -0.97 -9.38
C ILE A 165 4.44 -1.60 -10.21
N ALA A 166 4.88 -2.82 -9.89
CA ALA A 166 5.90 -3.54 -10.64
C ALA A 166 5.46 -3.84 -12.08
N LEU A 167 4.22 -4.30 -12.29
CA LEU A 167 3.65 -4.50 -13.62
C LEU A 167 3.61 -3.17 -14.41
N GLY A 168 3.19 -2.08 -13.77
CA GLY A 168 3.21 -0.75 -14.38
C GLY A 168 4.61 -0.35 -14.85
N ALA A 169 5.63 -0.65 -14.06
CA ALA A 169 7.02 -0.43 -14.42
C ALA A 169 7.43 -1.23 -15.66
N GLU A 170 7.08 -2.50 -15.72
CA GLU A 170 7.39 -3.37 -16.87
C GLU A 170 6.65 -2.95 -18.16
N LEU A 171 5.41 -2.45 -18.04
CA LEU A 171 4.68 -1.89 -19.17
C LEU A 171 5.39 -0.66 -19.76
N ILE A 172 5.97 0.19 -18.93
CA ILE A 172 6.76 1.34 -19.36
C ILE A 172 8.11 0.89 -19.95
N GLU A 173 8.84 -0.02 -19.28
CA GLU A 173 10.13 -0.51 -19.77
C GLU A 173 10.01 -1.23 -21.12
N SER A 174 8.91 -1.94 -21.35
CA SER A 174 8.61 -2.60 -22.63
C SER A 174 8.17 -1.64 -23.73
N GLY A 175 7.98 -0.35 -23.42
CA GLY A 175 7.51 0.67 -24.37
C GLY A 175 6.06 0.53 -24.80
N ARG A 176 5.25 -0.21 -24.04
CA ARG A 176 3.81 -0.34 -24.31
C ARG A 176 3.03 0.90 -23.90
N PHE A 177 3.46 1.56 -22.83
CA PHE A 177 2.88 2.78 -22.30
C PHE A 177 3.99 3.74 -21.88
N ASP A 178 3.74 5.02 -22.05
CA ASP A 178 4.59 6.07 -21.48
C ASP A 178 4.16 6.46 -20.09
N ILE A 179 2.86 6.27 -19.77
CA ILE A 179 2.25 6.62 -18.49
C ILE A 179 1.42 5.44 -17.97
N VAL A 180 1.59 5.11 -16.69
CA VAL A 180 0.78 4.12 -15.97
C VAL A 180 0.40 4.68 -14.60
N ILE A 181 -0.88 4.64 -14.25
CA ILE A 181 -1.34 4.83 -12.88
C ILE A 181 -1.40 3.46 -12.22
N ALA A 182 -0.64 3.26 -11.14
CA ALA A 182 -0.56 1.98 -10.45
C ALA A 182 -0.60 2.13 -8.94
N GLY A 183 -1.23 1.19 -8.28
CA GLY A 183 -1.39 1.20 -6.83
C GLY A 183 -2.42 0.19 -6.37
N GLY A 184 -3.20 0.53 -5.35
CA GLY A 184 -4.24 -0.36 -4.87
C GLY A 184 -5.25 0.30 -3.96
N MET A 185 -6.35 -0.39 -3.78
CA MET A 185 -7.46 -0.02 -2.91
C MET A 185 -7.93 -1.20 -2.07
N GLU A 186 -8.39 -0.91 -0.86
CA GLU A 186 -9.05 -1.92 -0.03
C GLU A 186 -9.92 -1.24 1.03
N CYS A 187 -11.13 -1.75 1.27
CA CYS A 187 -11.95 -1.29 2.39
C CYS A 187 -11.99 -2.33 3.52
N LEU A 188 -12.27 -1.86 4.72
CA LEU A 188 -12.58 -2.75 5.83
C LEU A 188 -13.90 -3.48 5.58
N THR A 189 -13.88 -4.79 5.73
CA THR A 189 -15.06 -5.65 5.57
C THR A 189 -15.24 -6.56 6.77
N LYS A 190 -16.46 -7.07 6.96
CA LYS A 190 -16.72 -8.11 7.96
C LYS A 190 -15.98 -9.40 7.61
N PHE A 191 -15.84 -9.69 6.31
CA PHE A 191 -15.07 -10.82 5.80
C PHE A 191 -13.62 -10.76 6.32
N HIS A 192 -12.94 -9.63 6.13
CA HIS A 192 -11.58 -9.44 6.63
C HIS A 192 -11.50 -9.60 8.14
N LEU A 193 -12.33 -8.86 8.90
CA LEU A 193 -12.29 -8.94 10.36
C LEU A 193 -12.58 -10.34 10.90
N ASN A 194 -13.57 -11.04 10.34
CA ASN A 194 -13.87 -12.42 10.75
C ASN A 194 -12.74 -13.37 10.36
N GLY A 195 -12.23 -13.27 9.14
CA GLY A 195 -11.15 -14.12 8.63
C GLY A 195 -9.87 -13.97 9.46
N PHE A 196 -9.37 -12.75 9.62
CA PHE A 196 -8.15 -12.50 10.38
C PHE A 196 -8.31 -12.78 11.88
N ASN A 197 -9.49 -12.54 12.44
CA ASN A 197 -9.79 -12.91 13.82
C ASN A 197 -9.79 -14.44 14.01
N SER A 198 -10.28 -15.20 13.03
CA SER A 198 -10.26 -16.68 13.10
C SER A 198 -8.86 -17.25 13.02
N LEU A 199 -7.92 -16.52 12.39
CA LEU A 199 -6.49 -16.85 12.38
C LEU A 199 -5.76 -16.45 13.67
N MET A 200 -6.44 -15.75 14.60
CA MET A 200 -5.88 -15.30 15.88
C MET A 200 -4.63 -14.41 15.74
N ILE A 201 -4.60 -13.56 14.70
CA ILE A 201 -3.47 -12.67 14.41
C ILE A 201 -3.79 -11.19 14.57
N LEU A 202 -4.99 -10.86 15.08
CA LEU A 202 -5.39 -9.48 15.41
C LEU A 202 -5.00 -9.11 16.85
N ASP A 203 -4.37 -7.94 17.01
CA ASP A 203 -4.12 -7.37 18.33
C ASP A 203 -5.36 -6.60 18.83
N GLN A 204 -5.65 -6.70 20.10
CA GLN A 204 -6.71 -5.93 20.78
C GLN A 204 -6.26 -4.51 21.18
N GLU A 205 -4.97 -4.22 21.00
CA GLU A 205 -4.36 -2.91 21.18
C GLU A 205 -3.76 -2.44 19.84
N PRO A 206 -3.45 -1.15 19.67
CA PRO A 206 -2.73 -0.70 18.48
C PRO A 206 -1.39 -1.42 18.35
N CYS A 207 -1.14 -1.95 17.16
CA CYS A 207 0.00 -2.81 16.84
C CYS A 207 1.34 -2.12 17.10
N ARG A 208 2.37 -2.93 17.39
CA ARG A 208 3.72 -2.50 17.73
C ARG A 208 4.76 -3.34 16.97
N PRO A 209 4.95 -3.07 15.68
CA PRO A 209 5.86 -3.85 14.86
C PRO A 209 7.26 -3.96 15.46
N PHE A 210 7.85 -5.15 15.36
CA PHE A 210 9.18 -5.51 15.87
C PHE A 210 9.38 -5.43 17.40
N ASP A 211 8.38 -5.03 18.16
CA ASP A 211 8.47 -5.04 19.64
C ASP A 211 8.36 -6.47 20.18
N ALA A 212 9.15 -6.80 21.21
CA ALA A 212 9.11 -8.12 21.84
C ALA A 212 7.74 -8.48 22.44
N SER A 213 6.90 -7.48 22.76
CA SER A 213 5.54 -7.65 23.30
C SER A 213 4.44 -7.62 22.25
N ARG A 214 4.77 -7.62 20.94
CA ARG A 214 3.78 -7.62 19.86
C ARG A 214 2.88 -8.84 19.93
N LYS A 215 1.62 -8.68 19.55
CA LYS A 215 0.62 -9.76 19.66
C LYS A 215 -0.18 -9.96 18.36
N GLY A 216 0.04 -9.12 17.36
CA GLY A 216 -0.72 -9.17 16.13
C GLY A 216 -0.79 -7.85 15.40
N LEU A 217 -1.55 -7.84 14.34
CA LEU A 217 -1.81 -6.67 13.50
C LEU A 217 -3.15 -6.01 13.83
N ASN A 218 -3.33 -4.79 13.36
CA ASN A 218 -4.67 -4.20 13.21
C ASN A 218 -4.95 -4.07 11.71
N LEU A 219 -6.16 -4.41 11.29
CA LEU A 219 -6.58 -4.16 9.92
C LEU A 219 -6.72 -2.66 9.67
N GLY A 220 -6.53 -2.25 8.43
CA GLY A 220 -6.76 -0.90 7.94
C GLY A 220 -7.53 -0.90 6.64
N GLU A 221 -7.87 0.27 6.16
CA GLU A 221 -8.41 0.52 4.82
C GLU A 221 -7.76 1.73 4.21
N GLY A 222 -7.88 1.85 2.90
CA GLY A 222 -7.41 3.00 2.15
C GLY A 222 -7.19 2.69 0.69
N ALA A 223 -6.74 3.70 -0.02
CA ALA A 223 -6.28 3.56 -1.40
C ALA A 223 -5.10 4.49 -1.63
N ALA A 224 -4.17 4.05 -2.47
CA ALA A 224 -3.10 4.92 -2.93
C ALA A 224 -2.62 4.51 -4.31
N TYR A 225 -2.36 5.50 -5.14
CA TYR A 225 -1.86 5.35 -6.49
C TYR A 225 -0.70 6.30 -6.74
N ILE A 226 0.24 5.84 -7.56
CA ILE A 226 1.32 6.66 -8.09
C ILE A 226 1.22 6.68 -9.62
N VAL A 227 1.63 7.78 -10.22
CA VAL A 227 1.78 7.90 -11.66
C VAL A 227 3.22 7.58 -12.02
N LEU A 228 3.40 6.44 -12.66
CA LEU A 228 4.65 6.00 -13.24
C LEU A 228 4.75 6.56 -14.67
N GLU A 229 5.92 7.05 -15.04
CA GLU A 229 6.11 7.66 -16.35
C GLU A 229 7.51 7.38 -16.90
N ASN A 230 7.59 7.16 -18.20
CA ASN A 230 8.88 7.13 -18.89
C ASN A 230 9.62 8.44 -18.63
N LYS A 231 10.86 8.35 -18.14
CA LYS A 231 11.63 9.56 -17.76
C LYS A 231 11.78 10.57 -18.90
N ALA A 232 12.02 10.10 -20.12
CA ALA A 232 12.18 11.00 -21.28
C ALA A 232 10.87 11.71 -21.59
N HIS A 233 9.73 11.00 -21.54
CA HIS A 233 8.41 11.55 -21.71
C HIS A 233 8.09 12.59 -20.62
N ALA A 234 8.34 12.27 -19.34
CA ALA A 234 8.14 13.20 -18.22
C ALA A 234 8.92 14.52 -18.40
N LEU A 235 10.17 14.42 -18.83
CA LEU A 235 11.02 15.59 -19.07
C LEU A 235 10.54 16.40 -20.30
N GLU A 236 10.10 15.74 -21.36
CA GLU A 236 9.59 16.39 -22.58
C GLU A 236 8.33 17.21 -22.30
N ARG A 237 7.38 16.69 -21.51
CA ARG A 237 6.17 17.44 -21.11
C ARG A 237 6.38 18.38 -19.93
N GLY A 238 7.59 18.45 -19.37
CA GLY A 238 7.92 19.32 -18.23
C GLY A 238 7.25 18.90 -16.92
N ALA A 239 7.01 17.60 -16.71
CA ALA A 239 6.44 17.09 -15.49
C ALA A 239 7.38 17.27 -14.29
N ARG A 240 6.79 17.53 -13.12
CA ARG A 240 7.53 17.42 -11.85
C ARG A 240 7.82 15.95 -11.57
N ILE A 241 9.09 15.61 -11.40
CA ILE A 241 9.48 14.27 -10.94
C ILE A 241 9.61 14.31 -9.41
N ARG A 242 8.79 13.54 -8.72
CA ARG A 242 8.78 13.43 -7.24
C ARG A 242 9.89 12.50 -6.75
N ALA A 243 9.99 11.34 -7.39
CA ALA A 243 10.96 10.30 -7.11
C ALA A 243 11.13 9.42 -8.35
N PHE A 244 11.99 8.41 -8.25
CA PHE A 244 12.07 7.33 -9.24
C PHE A 244 11.69 6.01 -8.60
N LEU A 245 10.96 5.18 -9.32
CA LEU A 245 10.91 3.74 -9.06
C LEU A 245 12.15 3.13 -9.72
N SER A 246 13.10 2.73 -8.89
CA SER A 246 14.43 2.29 -9.34
C SER A 246 14.58 0.78 -9.36
N GLY A 247 13.80 0.06 -8.56
CA GLY A 247 13.86 -1.40 -8.51
C GLY A 247 12.59 -2.03 -7.99
N TRP A 248 12.36 -3.26 -8.43
CA TRP A 248 11.26 -4.09 -7.96
C TRP A 248 11.66 -5.55 -7.99
N GLY A 249 11.14 -6.31 -7.07
CA GLY A 249 11.36 -7.75 -6.97
C GLY A 249 10.11 -8.45 -6.47
N ASN A 250 9.78 -9.58 -7.06
CA ASN A 250 8.71 -10.47 -6.62
C ASN A 250 9.21 -11.89 -6.55
N THR A 251 8.79 -12.60 -5.49
CA THR A 251 9.12 -13.99 -5.25
C THR A 251 7.93 -14.74 -4.66
N CYS A 252 8.06 -16.05 -4.56
CA CYS A 252 7.12 -16.88 -3.81
C CYS A 252 7.93 -17.83 -2.94
N ASP A 253 7.76 -17.76 -1.60
CA ASP A 253 8.47 -18.63 -0.67
C ASP A 253 7.90 -20.06 -0.64
N ALA A 254 6.68 -20.25 -1.13
CA ALA A 254 5.97 -21.54 -1.19
C ALA A 254 5.98 -22.33 0.13
N TYR A 255 6.08 -21.65 1.27
CA TYR A 255 6.25 -22.27 2.58
C TYR A 255 4.90 -22.68 3.21
N HIS A 256 3.97 -21.72 3.34
CA HIS A 256 2.69 -21.92 4.00
C HIS A 256 1.63 -20.94 3.48
N GLN A 257 0.36 -21.27 3.63
CA GLN A 257 -0.74 -20.43 3.12
C GLN A 257 -0.85 -19.06 3.83
N THR A 258 -0.51 -18.99 5.11
CA THR A 258 -0.72 -17.79 5.95
C THR A 258 0.48 -17.41 6.83
N ALA A 259 1.61 -18.07 6.65
CA ALA A 259 2.83 -17.81 7.42
C ALA A 259 4.04 -17.70 6.49
N SER A 260 4.92 -16.72 6.77
CA SER A 260 6.20 -16.56 6.08
C SER A 260 7.20 -17.64 6.54
N SER A 261 8.13 -17.98 5.68
CA SER A 261 9.23 -18.93 6.02
C SER A 261 10.02 -18.44 7.24
N PRO A 262 10.37 -19.32 8.18
CA PRO A 262 11.01 -18.91 9.45
C PRO A 262 12.38 -18.26 9.30
N ASP A 263 13.04 -18.44 8.16
CA ASP A 263 14.33 -17.86 7.80
C ASP A 263 14.24 -16.60 6.94
N GLY A 264 13.02 -16.26 6.48
CA GLY A 264 12.76 -15.10 5.63
C GLY A 264 13.30 -15.23 4.20
N ALA A 265 13.46 -16.46 3.69
CA ALA A 265 14.08 -16.71 2.39
C ALA A 265 13.36 -16.00 1.23
N GLY A 266 12.02 -16.03 1.20
CA GLY A 266 11.24 -15.33 0.17
C GLY A 266 11.43 -13.82 0.23
N ALA A 267 11.31 -13.23 1.41
CA ALA A 267 11.54 -11.81 1.64
C ALA A 267 12.97 -11.38 1.25
N LEU A 268 13.98 -12.16 1.62
CA LEU A 268 15.37 -11.92 1.25
C LEU A 268 15.57 -11.90 -0.26
N GLU A 269 14.99 -12.84 -0.96
CA GLU A 269 15.13 -12.96 -2.40
C GLU A 269 14.35 -11.84 -3.14
N ALA A 270 13.18 -11.41 -2.65
CA ALA A 270 12.46 -10.27 -3.19
C ALA A 270 13.29 -8.98 -3.10
N MET A 271 13.90 -8.73 -1.93
CA MET A 271 14.79 -7.58 -1.73
C MET A 271 16.03 -7.64 -2.63
N ARG A 272 16.66 -8.83 -2.79
CA ARG A 272 17.80 -8.99 -3.70
C ARG A 272 17.47 -8.68 -5.15
N LYS A 273 16.34 -9.19 -5.64
CA LYS A 273 15.86 -8.88 -7.00
C LYS A 273 15.61 -7.38 -7.19
N ALA A 274 15.00 -6.72 -6.20
CA ALA A 274 14.78 -5.29 -6.27
C ALA A 274 16.11 -4.50 -6.35
N LEU A 275 17.11 -4.90 -5.57
CA LEU A 275 18.46 -4.31 -5.61
C LEU A 275 19.16 -4.58 -6.95
N GLU A 276 19.03 -5.79 -7.51
CA GLU A 276 19.58 -6.15 -8.82
C GLU A 276 19.00 -5.29 -9.93
N VAL A 277 17.66 -5.13 -9.99
CA VAL A 277 16.97 -4.24 -10.94
C VAL A 277 17.43 -2.80 -10.78
N ALA A 278 17.54 -2.33 -9.53
CA ALA A 278 18.01 -0.99 -9.22
C ALA A 278 19.52 -0.79 -9.52
N ARG A 279 20.30 -1.86 -9.58
CA ARG A 279 21.77 -1.87 -9.63
C ARG A 279 22.39 -1.16 -8.42
N LEU A 280 21.85 -1.44 -7.26
CA LEU A 280 22.28 -0.90 -5.98
C LEU A 280 22.88 -2.02 -5.10
N ASP A 281 23.85 -1.64 -4.28
CA ASP A 281 24.30 -2.49 -3.18
C ASP A 281 23.39 -2.32 -1.96
N PRO A 282 23.29 -3.32 -1.06
CA PRO A 282 22.53 -3.15 0.17
C PRO A 282 22.93 -1.91 0.98
N SER A 283 24.20 -1.52 0.93
CA SER A 283 24.73 -0.35 1.65
C SER A 283 24.24 1.01 1.11
N ASP A 284 23.58 1.02 -0.05
CA ASP A 284 23.01 2.24 -0.64
C ASP A 284 21.62 2.56 -0.10
N ILE A 285 20.96 1.59 0.59
CA ILE A 285 19.64 1.79 1.16
C ILE A 285 19.74 2.57 2.48
N ASP A 286 19.06 3.71 2.54
CA ASP A 286 19.04 4.57 3.72
C ASP A 286 17.94 4.16 4.72
N TYR A 287 16.76 3.75 4.22
CA TYR A 287 15.61 3.40 5.01
C TYR A 287 14.83 2.22 4.41
N VAL A 288 14.37 1.34 5.28
CA VAL A 288 13.42 0.26 4.95
C VAL A 288 12.07 0.57 5.58
N ASN A 289 11.05 0.82 4.74
CA ASN A 289 9.67 0.76 5.15
C ASN A 289 9.23 -0.70 5.11
N ALA A 290 9.36 -1.36 6.25
CA ALA A 290 9.17 -2.79 6.38
C ALA A 290 7.70 -3.19 6.26
N HIS A 291 7.46 -4.43 5.84
CA HIS A 291 6.12 -5.01 5.92
C HIS A 291 5.59 -4.98 7.34
N GLY A 292 6.40 -5.39 8.32
CA GLY A 292 6.25 -5.11 9.74
C GLY A 292 4.81 -5.04 10.25
N THR A 293 4.10 -6.17 10.26
CA THR A 293 2.67 -6.22 10.61
C THR A 293 2.41 -6.14 12.12
N GLY A 294 3.41 -6.42 12.94
CA GLY A 294 3.27 -6.62 14.39
C GLY A 294 2.88 -8.05 14.76
N THR A 295 2.84 -8.99 13.81
CA THR A 295 2.69 -10.42 14.11
C THR A 295 4.03 -11.05 14.45
N GLU A 296 4.03 -12.07 15.33
CA GLU A 296 5.28 -12.72 15.75
C GLU A 296 6.02 -13.34 14.56
N ASN A 297 5.29 -14.08 13.69
CA ASN A 297 5.89 -14.80 12.58
C ASN A 297 6.47 -13.85 11.53
N ASN A 298 5.68 -12.87 11.04
CA ASN A 298 6.13 -11.97 9.99
C ASN A 298 7.34 -11.16 10.42
N ASP A 299 7.27 -10.49 11.57
CA ASP A 299 8.31 -9.55 11.99
C ASP A 299 9.64 -10.28 12.29
N LEU A 300 9.58 -11.52 12.79
CA LEU A 300 10.77 -12.33 12.98
C LEU A 300 11.36 -12.82 11.64
N SER A 301 10.51 -13.27 10.72
CA SER A 301 10.91 -13.71 9.38
C SER A 301 11.56 -12.57 8.59
N GLU A 302 10.87 -11.44 8.48
CA GLU A 302 11.38 -10.24 7.80
C GLU A 302 12.66 -9.72 8.46
N GLY A 303 12.69 -9.68 9.80
CA GLY A 303 13.86 -9.22 10.53
C GLY A 303 15.11 -10.08 10.26
N LYS A 304 14.96 -11.42 10.14
CA LYS A 304 16.05 -12.30 9.73
C LYS A 304 16.52 -12.06 8.30
N ALA A 305 15.56 -11.82 7.38
CA ALA A 305 15.89 -11.45 6.00
C ALA A 305 16.69 -10.15 5.94
N LEU A 306 16.27 -9.13 6.69
CA LEU A 306 16.99 -7.85 6.81
C LEU A 306 18.39 -8.04 7.38
N MET A 307 18.56 -8.78 8.49
CA MET A 307 19.87 -9.07 9.07
C MET A 307 20.79 -9.82 8.09
N THR A 308 20.23 -10.76 7.33
CA THR A 308 20.99 -11.51 6.32
C THR A 308 21.43 -10.63 5.15
N LEU A 309 20.56 -9.71 4.71
CA LEU A 309 20.84 -8.84 3.57
C LEU A 309 21.84 -7.74 3.91
N PHE A 310 21.63 -7.05 5.05
CA PHE A 310 22.37 -5.84 5.40
C PHE A 310 23.57 -6.07 6.32
N GLY A 311 23.59 -7.22 7.05
CA GLY A 311 24.69 -7.53 7.99
C GLY A 311 24.95 -6.40 8.97
N ASP A 312 26.21 -5.99 9.10
CA ASP A 312 26.63 -4.94 10.03
C ASP A 312 26.23 -3.51 9.61
N ARG A 313 25.70 -3.34 8.40
CA ARG A 313 25.30 -2.04 7.84
C ARG A 313 23.78 -1.93 7.71
N MET A 314 23.08 -2.21 8.82
CA MET A 314 21.62 -2.11 8.86
C MET A 314 21.18 -0.66 8.60
N PRO A 315 20.32 -0.41 7.58
CA PRO A 315 19.70 0.91 7.36
C PRO A 315 18.74 1.22 8.50
N TYR A 316 18.16 2.43 8.48
CA TYR A 316 17.00 2.70 9.32
C TYR A 316 15.85 1.75 8.94
N VAL A 317 15.16 1.19 9.92
CA VAL A 317 14.03 0.26 9.71
C VAL A 317 12.82 0.77 10.48
N GLY A 318 11.66 0.76 9.86
CA GLY A 318 10.39 1.06 10.52
C GLY A 318 9.21 0.50 9.74
N SER A 319 8.06 0.40 10.38
CA SER A 319 6.80 0.04 9.71
C SER A 319 5.76 1.11 9.91
N THR A 320 5.18 1.56 8.83
CA THR A 320 4.11 2.57 8.85
C THR A 320 2.72 1.98 9.15
N LYS A 321 2.62 0.64 9.24
CA LYS A 321 1.39 -0.03 9.69
C LYS A 321 0.99 0.29 11.13
N CYS A 322 1.94 0.75 11.94
CA CYS A 322 1.62 1.27 13.28
C CYS A 322 0.80 2.57 13.25
N PHE A 323 0.68 3.22 12.08
CA PHE A 323 -0.18 4.37 11.81
C PHE A 323 -1.43 3.98 11.05
N THR A 324 -1.25 3.32 9.90
CA THR A 324 -2.34 3.05 8.94
C THR A 324 -3.18 1.81 9.30
N GLY A 325 -2.68 0.93 10.15
CA GLY A 325 -3.13 -0.46 10.15
C GLY A 325 -2.66 -1.18 8.88
N HIS A 326 -3.01 -2.44 8.76
CA HIS A 326 -2.71 -3.24 7.58
C HIS A 326 -3.88 -3.19 6.59
N ALA A 327 -3.78 -2.33 5.59
CA ALA A 327 -4.79 -2.17 4.54
C ALA A 327 -4.73 -3.29 3.47
N THR A 328 -4.30 -4.48 3.87
CA THR A 328 -4.19 -5.69 3.04
C THR A 328 -3.62 -5.40 1.64
N SER A 329 -4.36 -5.58 0.56
CA SER A 329 -3.89 -5.37 -0.82
C SER A 329 -3.47 -3.93 -1.14
N ALA A 330 -4.07 -2.93 -0.50
CA ALA A 330 -3.71 -1.53 -0.68
C ALA A 330 -2.46 -1.11 0.11
N ALA A 331 -2.00 -1.92 1.08
CA ALA A 331 -0.93 -1.54 1.99
C ALA A 331 0.33 -1.07 1.26
N ALA A 332 0.77 -1.81 0.24
CA ALA A 332 1.95 -1.45 -0.54
C ALA A 332 1.80 -0.12 -1.30
N GLY A 333 0.61 0.23 -1.75
CA GLY A 333 0.32 1.53 -2.36
C GLY A 333 0.46 2.67 -1.35
N LEU A 334 -0.12 2.51 -0.15
CA LEU A 334 0.04 3.47 0.95
C LEU A 334 1.52 3.66 1.29
N GLU A 335 2.25 2.55 1.44
CA GLU A 335 3.67 2.53 1.79
C GLU A 335 4.56 3.10 0.69
N ALA A 336 4.19 2.92 -0.59
CA ALA A 336 4.86 3.56 -1.72
C ALA A 336 4.75 5.09 -1.64
N VAL A 337 3.54 5.63 -1.46
CA VAL A 337 3.34 7.08 -1.31
C VAL A 337 4.06 7.60 -0.07
N ILE A 338 3.97 6.91 1.07
CA ILE A 338 4.69 7.31 2.30
C ILE A 338 6.20 7.29 2.09
N SER A 339 6.75 6.29 1.37
CA SER A 339 8.19 6.22 1.07
C SER A 339 8.66 7.41 0.20
N ILE A 340 7.83 7.82 -0.77
CA ILE A 340 8.09 9.03 -1.58
C ILE A 340 8.08 10.28 -0.69
N LEU A 341 7.09 10.41 0.20
CA LEU A 341 7.00 11.52 1.14
C LEU A 341 8.21 11.57 2.10
N CYS A 342 8.71 10.42 2.56
CA CYS A 342 9.93 10.34 3.36
C CYS A 342 11.15 10.88 2.59
N ILE A 343 11.29 10.51 1.33
CA ILE A 343 12.38 10.99 0.45
C ILE A 343 12.28 12.50 0.24
N GLU A 344 11.10 13.02 -0.08
CA GLU A 344 10.88 14.44 -0.36
C GLU A 344 11.11 15.32 0.86
N SER A 345 10.54 14.91 2.01
CA SER A 345 10.56 15.71 3.24
C SER A 345 11.81 15.52 4.11
N GLY A 346 12.58 14.44 3.88
CA GLY A 346 13.67 14.05 4.77
C GLY A 346 13.18 13.59 6.14
N LEU A 347 12.05 12.89 6.18
CA LEU A 347 11.42 12.35 7.38
C LEU A 347 11.53 10.82 7.38
N ILE A 348 11.95 10.25 8.51
CA ILE A 348 11.69 8.85 8.84
C ILE A 348 10.69 8.84 10.00
N PRO A 349 9.47 8.32 9.80
CA PRO A 349 8.47 8.28 10.87
C PRO A 349 8.87 7.30 11.97
N ALA A 350 8.42 7.57 13.19
CA ALA A 350 8.65 6.66 14.30
C ALA A 350 7.93 5.33 14.09
N ASN A 351 8.58 4.22 14.43
CA ASN A 351 7.92 2.94 14.61
C ASN A 351 7.18 2.97 15.96
N LEU A 352 5.94 3.43 15.94
CA LEU A 352 5.19 3.73 17.16
C LEU A 352 5.09 2.53 18.10
N ARG A 353 5.15 2.79 19.41
CA ARG A 353 4.99 1.80 20.49
C ARG A 353 6.10 0.77 20.59
N PHE A 354 7.20 0.92 19.86
CA PHE A 354 8.39 0.11 20.13
C PHE A 354 8.99 0.50 21.49
N ARG A 355 9.19 -0.47 22.35
CA ARG A 355 9.74 -0.30 23.72
C ARG A 355 10.80 -1.33 24.06
N THR A 356 10.64 -2.57 23.60
CA THR A 356 11.46 -3.69 24.01
C THR A 356 11.98 -4.43 22.79
N LYS A 357 13.31 -4.54 22.70
CA LYS A 357 13.99 -5.27 21.63
C LYS A 357 13.57 -6.75 21.64
N ASP A 358 13.23 -7.28 20.48
CA ASP A 358 13.01 -8.71 20.30
C ASP A 358 14.37 -9.45 20.39
N PRO A 359 14.49 -10.47 21.25
CA PRO A 359 15.76 -11.21 21.40
C PRO A 359 16.20 -11.95 20.12
N GLY A 360 15.30 -12.19 19.18
CA GLY A 360 15.59 -12.82 17.88
C GLY A 360 16.10 -11.85 16.80
N LEU A 361 16.16 -10.53 17.10
CA LEU A 361 16.54 -9.49 16.15
C LEU A 361 17.71 -8.66 16.68
N ASP A 362 18.75 -8.47 15.86
CA ASP A 362 19.96 -7.71 16.24
C ASP A 362 19.89 -6.22 15.86
N PHE A 363 18.73 -5.71 15.47
CA PHE A 363 18.49 -4.29 15.24
C PHE A 363 17.31 -3.78 16.06
N ASN A 364 17.18 -2.46 16.12
CA ASN A 364 15.99 -1.78 16.65
C ASN A 364 15.36 -0.99 15.53
N PRO A 365 14.03 -1.01 15.38
CA PRO A 365 13.36 -0.07 14.49
C PRO A 365 13.51 1.36 15.03
N VAL A 366 13.26 2.35 14.16
CA VAL A 366 13.32 3.78 14.51
C VAL A 366 12.25 4.08 15.54
N ALA A 367 12.61 4.21 16.82
CA ALA A 367 11.67 4.44 17.92
C ALA A 367 11.11 5.87 17.96
N GLU A 368 11.91 6.84 17.53
CA GLU A 368 11.56 8.25 17.45
C GLU A 368 11.74 8.75 16.02
N LYS A 369 10.87 9.66 15.57
CA LYS A 369 11.00 10.22 14.22
C LYS A 369 12.35 10.90 14.00
N ILE A 370 12.86 10.79 12.79
CA ILE A 370 14.09 11.48 12.37
C ILE A 370 13.69 12.48 11.28
N GLU A 371 14.09 13.73 11.46
CA GLU A 371 13.79 14.83 10.55
C GLU A 371 15.07 15.41 9.95
N ASN A 372 14.94 16.09 8.82
CA ASN A 372 16.05 16.75 8.11
C ASN A 372 17.16 15.78 7.69
N ILE A 373 16.82 14.53 7.41
CA ILE A 373 17.75 13.53 6.89
C ILE A 373 17.66 13.48 5.35
N LYS A 374 18.79 13.33 4.70
CA LYS A 374 18.81 13.06 3.26
C LYS A 374 18.64 11.56 3.02
N LEU A 375 17.52 11.19 2.42
CA LEU A 375 17.25 9.83 1.97
C LEU A 375 17.43 9.76 0.45
N ASN A 376 18.35 8.94 -0.02
CA ASN A 376 18.57 8.72 -1.45
C ASN A 376 17.77 7.53 -1.95
N HIS A 377 17.74 6.43 -1.17
CA HIS A 377 17.06 5.20 -1.52
C HIS A 377 16.26 4.65 -0.35
N VAL A 378 14.98 4.40 -0.59
CA VAL A 378 14.06 3.76 0.35
C VAL A 378 13.57 2.45 -0.22
N LEU A 379 13.73 1.36 0.53
CA LEU A 379 13.20 0.05 0.19
C LEU A 379 11.87 -0.15 0.92
N SER A 380 10.82 -0.56 0.21
CA SER A 380 9.49 -0.84 0.76
C SER A 380 9.13 -2.30 0.54
N ASN A 381 8.82 -3.01 1.61
CA ASN A 381 8.52 -4.44 1.60
C ASN A 381 7.03 -4.71 1.76
N SER A 382 6.54 -5.70 1.02
CA SER A 382 5.15 -6.16 1.11
C SER A 382 5.09 -7.67 0.94
N PHE A 383 4.79 -8.37 2.03
CA PHE A 383 4.78 -9.83 2.08
C PHE A 383 3.36 -10.34 2.29
N GLY A 384 2.87 -11.10 1.31
CA GLY A 384 1.47 -11.54 1.26
C GLY A 384 1.29 -12.99 1.66
N PHE A 385 0.10 -13.31 2.17
CA PHE A 385 -0.33 -14.68 2.31
C PHE A 385 -0.16 -15.45 1.00
N GLY A 386 0.11 -16.74 1.09
CA GLY A 386 0.49 -17.57 -0.05
C GLY A 386 1.95 -17.49 -0.45
N GLY A 387 2.76 -16.71 0.30
CA GLY A 387 4.19 -16.54 0.07
C GLY A 387 4.54 -15.54 -1.03
N ASN A 388 3.60 -14.65 -1.39
CA ASN A 388 3.86 -13.59 -2.38
C ASN A 388 4.64 -12.44 -1.74
N ASP A 389 5.94 -12.46 -1.91
CA ASP A 389 6.86 -11.48 -1.35
C ASP A 389 7.28 -10.47 -2.42
N SER A 390 7.08 -9.18 -2.15
CA SER A 390 7.43 -8.10 -3.07
C SER A 390 8.22 -7.02 -2.35
N SER A 391 9.21 -6.45 -3.06
CA SER A 391 10.00 -5.32 -2.59
C SER A 391 10.11 -4.27 -3.70
N LEU A 392 9.95 -3.00 -3.35
CA LEU A 392 10.09 -1.85 -4.25
C LEU A 392 11.20 -0.94 -3.74
N ILE A 393 11.95 -0.31 -4.64
CA ILE A 393 12.99 0.69 -4.29
C ILE A 393 12.63 2.02 -4.92
N PHE A 394 12.45 3.01 -4.07
CA PHE A 394 12.24 4.40 -4.45
C PHE A 394 13.52 5.19 -4.27
N SER A 395 13.84 6.03 -5.24
CA SER A 395 15.06 6.84 -5.24
C SER A 395 14.75 8.32 -5.42
N ARG A 396 15.56 9.16 -4.80
CA ARG A 396 15.46 10.62 -4.89
C ARG A 396 15.57 11.10 -6.34
N ALA A 397 14.78 12.12 -6.68
CA ALA A 397 14.75 12.67 -8.04
C ALA A 397 16.06 13.36 -8.47
N GLU A 398 16.85 13.86 -7.52
CA GLU A 398 18.08 14.66 -7.75
C GLU A 398 19.36 13.84 -7.58
N LEU A 399 19.35 12.55 -7.92
CA LEU A 399 20.54 11.70 -7.90
C LEU A 399 21.34 11.76 -9.21
#